data_2392f71e05f63b5dfb178eb03087a38f
#
_entry.id   2392f71e05f63b5dfb178eb03087a38f
#
_cell.length_a   1.000
_cell.length_b   1.000
_cell.length_c   1.000
_cell.angle_alpha   90.00
_cell.angle_beta   90.00
_cell.angle_gamma   90.00
#
_symmetry.space_group_name_H-M   'P 1'
#
loop_
_entity.id
_entity.type
_entity.pdbx_description
1 polymer ?
#
loop_
_entity_poly.entity_id
_entity_poly.type
_entity_poly.pdbx_seq_one_letter_code
_entity_poly.pdbx_strand_id
1 'polypeptide(L)'
;EHPARDMQDTFFIEKNPDILLRTHTSSIQVRTMEHQKPPIRVICPGRVFRNEAISYRAHCIFHQIEGLYIDEGVSFADMKQSLLYFAKEIFGEQTVIRMRPSYFPFTEPSAEVDVSCNLCGGKGCPVCKGTGWLEIMGCGMVDPNVLKANNIDPEKYSGFAFGMGIERIAMLKYGVKD
;
A
#
# COMPACT_ATOMS: atom_id res chain seq x y z
N GLU A 1 -7.08 18.68 7.15
CA GLU A 1 -8.05 17.56 7.22
C GLU A 1 -7.71 16.57 6.13
N HIS A 2 -7.51 15.29 6.48
CA HIS A 2 -7.02 14.29 5.56
C HIS A 2 -8.20 13.63 4.81
N PRO A 3 -8.18 13.48 3.46
CA PRO A 3 -9.28 12.85 2.71
C PRO A 3 -9.61 11.41 3.15
N ALA A 4 -8.63 10.65 3.65
CA ALA A 4 -8.87 9.32 4.24
C ALA A 4 -9.71 9.34 5.53
N ARG A 5 -10.02 10.54 6.03
CA ARG A 5 -10.96 10.76 7.14
C ARG A 5 -12.42 10.76 6.68
N ASP A 6 -12.66 10.55 5.38
CA ASP A 6 -14.00 10.51 4.82
C ASP A 6 -14.84 9.47 5.56
N MET A 7 -15.99 9.89 6.02
CA MET A 7 -16.83 9.11 6.93
C MET A 7 -17.37 7.83 6.31
N GLN A 8 -17.31 7.68 4.99
CA GLN A 8 -17.83 6.50 4.30
C GLN A 8 -16.97 5.26 4.54
N ASP A 9 -15.66 5.42 4.71
CA ASP A 9 -14.70 4.31 4.84
C ASP A 9 -14.23 4.09 6.28
N THR A 10 -14.73 4.88 7.25
CA THR A 10 -14.26 4.87 8.63
C THR A 10 -15.33 4.41 9.60
N PHE A 11 -14.97 3.47 10.49
CA PHE A 11 -15.78 3.16 11.68
C PHE A 11 -15.42 4.09 12.83
N PHE A 12 -16.37 4.90 13.23
CA PHE A 12 -16.28 5.73 14.44
C PHE A 12 -16.84 4.97 15.63
N ILE A 13 -16.08 4.92 16.73
CA ILE A 13 -16.53 4.39 18.02
C ILE A 13 -17.20 5.51 18.81
N GLU A 14 -16.62 6.71 18.74
CA GLU A 14 -17.12 7.91 19.42
C GLU A 14 -16.84 9.14 18.52
N LYS A 15 -17.71 10.13 18.56
CA LYS A 15 -17.63 11.34 17.74
C LYS A 15 -17.49 12.55 18.63
N ASN A 16 -16.81 12.67 19.60
CA ASN A 16 -16.45 13.88 20.34
C ASN A 16 -15.80 13.53 21.69
N PRO A 17 -14.48 13.36 21.77
CA PRO A 17 -13.52 13.44 20.66
C PRO A 17 -13.70 12.28 19.65
N ASP A 18 -13.22 12.47 18.41
CA ASP A 18 -13.28 11.42 17.38
C ASP A 18 -12.38 10.24 17.76
N ILE A 19 -13.01 9.12 18.15
CA ILE A 19 -12.36 7.83 18.36
C ILE A 19 -12.79 6.90 17.24
N LEU A 20 -11.83 6.42 16.47
CA LEU A 20 -12.11 5.61 15.28
C LEU A 20 -11.23 4.35 15.22
N LEU A 21 -11.70 3.36 14.48
CA LEU A 21 -10.88 2.23 14.07
C LEU A 21 -10.03 2.62 12.87
N ARG A 22 -8.73 2.34 12.92
CA ARG A 22 -7.80 2.75 11.86
C ARG A 22 -8.13 2.07 10.53
N THR A 23 -8.18 2.86 9.47
CA THR A 23 -8.43 2.40 8.08
C THR A 23 -7.16 1.94 7.37
N HIS A 24 -6.00 2.34 7.87
CA HIS A 24 -4.67 2.07 7.32
C HIS A 24 -3.65 1.89 8.44
N THR A 25 -2.50 1.33 8.12
CA THR A 25 -1.35 1.26 9.04
C THR A 25 -0.42 2.47 8.91
N SER A 26 -0.75 3.46 8.07
CA SER A 26 0.03 4.69 7.83
C SER A 26 0.32 5.50 9.11
N SER A 27 -0.53 5.40 10.13
CA SER A 27 -0.27 6.01 11.44
C SER A 27 1.03 5.53 12.10
N ILE A 28 1.46 4.29 11.79
CA ILE A 28 2.74 3.75 12.27
C ILE A 28 3.89 4.40 11.53
N GLN A 29 3.74 4.64 10.22
CA GLN A 29 4.75 5.34 9.41
C GLN A 29 5.00 6.76 9.97
N VAL A 30 3.93 7.52 10.24
CA VAL A 30 4.02 8.87 10.81
C VAL A 30 4.75 8.84 12.16
N ARG A 31 4.33 7.97 13.08
CA ARG A 31 5.00 7.83 14.40
C ARG A 31 6.47 7.43 14.27
N THR A 32 6.81 6.62 13.25
CA THR A 32 8.22 6.28 13.00
C THR A 32 9.00 7.52 12.57
N MET A 33 8.46 8.34 11.66
CA MET A 33 9.09 9.58 11.23
C MET A 33 9.22 10.61 12.35
N GLU A 34 8.28 10.67 13.30
CA GLU A 34 8.34 11.54 14.47
C GLU A 34 9.50 11.18 15.43
N HIS A 35 9.87 9.89 15.49
CA HIS A 35 10.85 9.39 16.47
C HIS A 35 12.19 8.98 15.87
N GLN A 36 12.29 8.85 14.55
CA GLN A 36 13.49 8.43 13.85
C GLN A 36 13.87 9.43 12.76
N LYS A 37 15.18 9.62 12.60
CA LYS A 37 15.72 10.39 11.47
C LYS A 37 16.09 9.44 10.32
N PRO A 38 16.05 9.92 9.07
CA PRO A 38 16.57 9.14 7.95
C PRO A 38 18.03 8.69 8.15
N PRO A 39 18.40 7.49 7.66
CA PRO A 39 17.59 6.61 6.81
C PRO A 39 16.51 5.84 7.60
N ILE A 40 15.28 5.81 7.07
CA ILE A 40 14.15 5.07 7.65
C ILE A 40 13.79 3.92 6.70
N ARG A 41 13.75 2.70 7.24
CA ARG A 41 13.31 1.49 6.53
C ARG A 41 12.44 0.69 7.48
N VAL A 42 11.13 0.71 7.24
CA VAL A 42 10.17 0.08 8.14
C VAL A 42 9.04 -0.59 7.38
N ILE A 43 8.56 -1.71 7.90
CA ILE A 43 7.31 -2.33 7.52
C ILE A 43 6.33 -2.23 8.68
N CYS A 44 5.09 -1.90 8.39
CA CYS A 44 4.05 -1.57 9.36
C CYS A 44 2.87 -2.55 9.20
N PRO A 45 2.98 -3.79 9.72
CA PRO A 45 1.86 -4.73 9.66
C PRO A 45 0.80 -4.39 10.69
N GLY A 46 -0.46 -4.67 10.36
CA GLY A 46 -1.53 -4.52 11.33
C GLY A 46 -2.91 -4.75 10.78
N ARG A 47 -3.85 -4.99 11.70
CA ARG A 47 -5.27 -5.08 11.40
C ARG A 47 -5.83 -3.70 11.10
N VAL A 48 -6.65 -3.60 10.07
CA VAL A 48 -7.31 -2.36 9.64
C VAL A 48 -8.80 -2.60 9.43
N PHE A 49 -9.57 -1.52 9.42
CA PHE A 49 -11.03 -1.56 9.42
C PHE A 49 -11.55 -0.58 8.39
N ARG A 50 -12.47 -1.01 7.53
CA ARG A 50 -13.13 -0.16 6.54
C ARG A 50 -14.62 -0.40 6.54
N ASN A 51 -15.39 0.67 6.53
CA ASN A 51 -16.85 0.60 6.49
C ASN A 51 -17.35 0.33 5.05
N GLU A 52 -16.98 -0.83 4.54
CA GLU A 52 -17.36 -1.28 3.19
C GLU A 52 -18.36 -2.42 3.27
N ALA A 53 -19.17 -2.57 2.21
CA ALA A 53 -20.07 -3.71 2.09
C ALA A 53 -19.28 -5.01 1.99
N ILE A 54 -19.59 -5.98 2.86
CA ILE A 54 -18.93 -7.28 2.87
C ILE A 54 -19.25 -8.04 1.58
N SER A 55 -18.23 -8.54 0.93
CA SER A 55 -18.32 -9.40 -0.25
C SER A 55 -17.21 -10.46 -0.18
N TYR A 56 -17.22 -11.41 -1.09
CA TYR A 56 -16.14 -12.40 -1.21
C TYR A 56 -14.75 -11.78 -1.54
N ARG A 57 -14.70 -10.51 -1.89
CA ARG A 57 -13.45 -9.77 -2.21
C ARG A 57 -13.09 -8.68 -1.22
N ALA A 58 -14.04 -8.24 -0.40
CA ALA A 58 -13.86 -7.15 0.55
C ALA A 58 -14.51 -7.52 1.87
N HIS A 59 -13.76 -7.37 2.94
CA HIS A 59 -14.23 -7.54 4.30
C HIS A 59 -14.00 -6.25 5.07
N CYS A 60 -14.87 -5.94 6.03
CA CYS A 60 -14.73 -4.75 6.87
C CYS A 60 -13.52 -4.80 7.81
N ILE A 61 -12.91 -5.98 7.98
CA ILE A 61 -11.70 -6.22 8.78
C ILE A 61 -10.73 -7.01 7.92
N PHE A 62 -9.50 -6.51 7.77
CA PHE A 62 -8.43 -7.23 7.09
C PHE A 62 -7.06 -6.83 7.65
N HIS A 63 -6.01 -7.50 7.19
CA HIS A 63 -4.64 -7.19 7.59
C HIS A 63 -3.91 -6.48 6.46
N GLN A 64 -3.23 -5.40 6.80
CA GLN A 64 -2.44 -4.60 5.87
C GLN A 64 -0.97 -4.64 6.30
N ILE A 65 -0.08 -4.66 5.32
CA ILE A 65 1.33 -4.31 5.49
C ILE A 65 1.58 -3.06 4.66
N GLU A 66 2.06 -2.01 5.31
CA GLU A 66 2.63 -0.86 4.62
C GLU A 66 4.15 -0.85 4.82
N GLY A 67 4.86 -0.35 3.82
CA GLY A 67 6.29 -0.11 3.89
C GLY A 67 6.62 1.35 3.67
N LEU A 68 7.67 1.82 4.33
CA LEU A 68 8.21 3.17 4.19
C LEU A 68 9.72 3.08 4.08
N TYR A 69 10.27 3.70 3.03
CA TYR A 69 11.70 3.89 2.86
C TYR A 69 11.99 5.37 2.61
N ILE A 70 12.82 5.98 3.43
CA ILE A 70 13.28 7.37 3.30
C ILE A 70 14.80 7.39 3.44
N ASP A 71 15.47 7.99 2.46
CA ASP A 71 16.92 8.16 2.45
C ASP A 71 17.29 9.34 1.52
N GLU A 72 18.58 9.64 1.39
CA GLU A 72 19.06 10.61 0.40
C GLU A 72 18.93 10.03 -1.02
N GLY A 73 18.37 10.79 -1.94
CA GLY A 73 18.34 10.47 -3.37
C GLY A 73 17.47 9.27 -3.78
N VAL A 74 16.51 8.86 -2.93
CA VAL A 74 15.58 7.78 -3.28
C VAL A 74 14.68 8.18 -4.43
N SER A 75 14.57 7.33 -5.44
CA SER A 75 13.86 7.60 -6.68
C SER A 75 12.66 6.68 -6.91
N PHE A 76 11.81 7.05 -7.86
CA PHE A 76 10.72 6.19 -8.34
C PHE A 76 11.26 4.88 -8.96
N ALA A 77 12.47 4.90 -9.53
CA ALA A 77 13.11 3.70 -10.05
C ALA A 77 13.48 2.72 -8.94
N ASP A 78 13.96 3.21 -7.79
CA ASP A 78 14.26 2.39 -6.62
C ASP A 78 13.01 1.72 -6.06
N MET A 79 11.89 2.50 -5.99
CA MET A 79 10.60 1.94 -5.63
C MET A 79 10.19 0.83 -6.57
N LYS A 80 10.19 1.09 -7.88
CA LYS A 80 9.79 0.10 -8.90
C LYS A 80 10.63 -1.18 -8.81
N GLN A 81 11.93 -1.05 -8.63
CA GLN A 81 12.84 -2.19 -8.51
C GLN A 81 12.56 -3.01 -7.24
N SER A 82 12.34 -2.33 -6.11
CA SER A 82 12.02 -2.98 -4.84
C SER A 82 10.71 -3.77 -4.92
N LEU A 83 9.69 -3.17 -5.56
CA LEU A 83 8.39 -3.82 -5.72
C LEU A 83 8.42 -4.97 -6.74
N LEU A 84 9.24 -4.87 -7.79
CA LEU A 84 9.47 -5.97 -8.73
C LEU A 84 10.18 -7.13 -8.04
N TYR A 85 11.21 -6.85 -7.24
CA TYR A 85 11.90 -7.86 -6.45
C TYR A 85 10.93 -8.59 -5.51
N PHE A 86 10.14 -7.86 -4.75
CA PHE A 86 9.09 -8.41 -3.89
C PHE A 86 8.12 -9.32 -4.68
N ALA A 87 7.63 -8.84 -5.83
CA ALA A 87 6.67 -9.59 -6.64
C ALA A 87 7.26 -10.92 -7.14
N LYS A 88 8.53 -10.93 -7.53
CA LYS A 88 9.23 -12.15 -7.96
C LYS A 88 9.45 -13.13 -6.82
N GLU A 89 9.85 -12.65 -5.64
CA GLU A 89 10.03 -13.49 -4.45
C GLU A 89 8.71 -14.15 -3.99
N ILE A 90 7.60 -13.44 -4.12
CA ILE A 90 6.28 -13.95 -3.69
C ILE A 90 5.64 -14.86 -4.74
N PHE A 91 5.66 -14.47 -6.02
CA PHE A 91 4.89 -15.10 -7.09
C PHE A 91 5.74 -15.86 -8.10
N GLY A 92 7.07 -15.80 -8.00
CA GLY A 92 8.03 -16.49 -8.85
C GLY A 92 8.74 -15.58 -9.86
N GLU A 93 9.92 -16.04 -10.32
CA GLU A 93 10.85 -15.28 -11.17
C GLU A 93 10.27 -14.75 -12.48
N GLN A 94 9.27 -15.43 -13.04
CA GLN A 94 8.60 -15.03 -14.28
C GLN A 94 7.56 -13.93 -14.10
N THR A 95 7.38 -13.45 -12.86
CA THR A 95 6.39 -12.41 -12.55
C THR A 95 6.80 -11.09 -13.17
N VAL A 96 5.88 -10.47 -13.85
CA VAL A 96 6.01 -9.13 -14.42
C VAL A 96 5.07 -8.21 -13.64
N ILE A 97 5.51 -6.98 -13.36
CA ILE A 97 4.67 -5.95 -12.79
C ILE A 97 4.28 -4.91 -13.83
N ARG A 98 3.10 -4.34 -13.64
CA ARG A 98 2.60 -3.17 -14.34
C ARG A 98 2.22 -2.13 -13.31
N MET A 99 2.65 -0.88 -13.48
CA MET A 99 2.26 0.23 -12.64
C MET A 99 1.25 1.09 -13.39
N ARG A 100 0.11 1.34 -12.79
CA ARG A 100 -0.95 2.23 -13.32
C ARG A 100 -0.96 3.50 -12.49
N PRO A 101 -0.99 4.70 -13.10
CA PRO A 101 -1.16 5.94 -12.35
C PRO A 101 -2.39 5.88 -11.44
N SER A 102 -2.24 6.35 -10.23
CA SER A 102 -3.30 6.43 -9.22
C SER A 102 -3.12 7.68 -8.37
N TYR A 103 -4.02 7.91 -7.44
CA TYR A 103 -3.94 9.00 -6.50
C TYR A 103 -4.05 8.48 -5.06
N PHE A 104 -3.07 8.85 -4.24
CA PHE A 104 -3.13 8.69 -2.81
C PHE A 104 -2.72 9.99 -2.14
N PRO A 105 -3.41 10.42 -1.07
CA PRO A 105 -3.22 11.76 -0.49
C PRO A 105 -1.86 11.97 0.20
N PHE A 106 -1.04 10.94 0.35
CA PHE A 106 0.28 11.01 1.02
C PHE A 106 1.46 10.83 0.08
N THR A 107 1.18 10.54 -1.20
CA THR A 107 2.23 10.22 -2.17
C THR A 107 1.97 10.93 -3.51
N GLU A 108 3.05 11.38 -4.15
CA GLU A 108 3.05 11.97 -5.48
C GLU A 108 4.45 11.78 -6.13
N PRO A 109 4.57 11.12 -7.29
CA PRO A 109 3.54 10.40 -8.02
C PRO A 109 3.11 9.09 -7.33
N SER A 110 1.86 8.70 -7.56
CA SER A 110 1.26 7.50 -7.01
C SER A 110 0.91 6.49 -8.09
N ALA A 111 0.94 5.21 -7.75
CA ALA A 111 0.57 4.13 -8.67
C ALA A 111 -0.07 2.95 -7.95
N GLU A 112 -0.92 2.23 -8.67
CA GLU A 112 -1.33 0.87 -8.33
C GLU A 112 -0.44 -0.13 -9.06
N VAL A 113 -0.06 -1.20 -8.38
CA VAL A 113 0.80 -2.25 -8.92
C VAL A 113 -0.02 -3.50 -9.20
N ASP A 114 -0.01 -3.90 -10.47
CA ASP A 114 -0.55 -5.18 -10.91
C ASP A 114 0.59 -6.17 -11.17
N VAL A 115 0.34 -7.43 -10.88
CA VAL A 115 1.19 -8.56 -11.31
C VAL A 115 0.54 -9.31 -12.45
N SER A 116 1.34 -9.91 -13.32
CA SER A 116 0.84 -10.86 -14.32
C SER A 116 0.13 -12.02 -13.62
N CYS A 117 -1.05 -12.38 -14.08
CA CYS A 117 -1.84 -13.46 -13.48
C CYS A 117 -1.12 -14.80 -13.67
N ASN A 118 -0.60 -15.36 -12.59
CA ASN A 118 0.10 -16.64 -12.56
C ASN A 118 -0.84 -17.85 -12.86
N LEU A 119 -2.13 -17.72 -12.56
CA LEU A 119 -3.12 -18.79 -12.79
C LEU A 119 -3.39 -19.04 -14.26
N CYS A 120 -3.31 -18.01 -15.11
CA CYS A 120 -3.58 -18.14 -16.55
C CYS A 120 -2.39 -17.74 -17.41
N GLY A 121 -1.22 -17.47 -16.82
CA GLY A 121 -0.03 -17.03 -17.55
C GLY A 121 -0.26 -15.74 -18.35
N GLY A 122 -1.11 -14.83 -17.84
CA GLY A 122 -1.45 -13.56 -18.50
C GLY A 122 -2.49 -13.65 -19.61
N LYS A 123 -3.03 -14.84 -19.91
CA LYS A 123 -3.99 -15.06 -21.03
C LYS A 123 -5.41 -14.57 -20.74
N GLY A 124 -5.72 -14.31 -19.47
CA GLY A 124 -7.06 -13.97 -18.99
C GLY A 124 -7.82 -15.19 -18.45
N CYS A 125 -8.40 -15.03 -17.26
CA CYS A 125 -9.24 -16.03 -16.60
C CYS A 125 -10.30 -15.34 -15.73
N PRO A 126 -11.27 -16.08 -15.16
CA PRO A 126 -12.27 -15.50 -14.28
C PRO A 126 -11.69 -14.75 -13.07
N VAL A 127 -10.56 -15.20 -12.52
CA VAL A 127 -9.89 -14.58 -11.35
C VAL A 127 -9.35 -13.19 -11.71
N CYS A 128 -8.69 -13.03 -12.86
CA CYS A 128 -8.22 -11.74 -13.35
C CYS A 128 -9.25 -11.02 -14.22
N LYS A 129 -10.51 -11.50 -14.28
CA LYS A 129 -11.60 -10.94 -15.09
C LYS A 129 -11.24 -10.78 -16.58
N GLY A 130 -10.49 -11.72 -17.13
CA GLY A 130 -10.06 -11.69 -18.52
C GLY A 130 -8.90 -10.75 -18.84
N THR A 131 -8.43 -9.96 -17.87
CA THR A 131 -7.40 -8.94 -18.12
C THR A 131 -5.97 -9.48 -18.18
N GLY A 132 -5.70 -10.65 -17.58
CA GLY A 132 -4.36 -11.19 -17.40
C GLY A 132 -3.55 -10.54 -16.27
N TRP A 133 -4.12 -9.57 -15.54
CA TRP A 133 -3.47 -8.80 -14.48
C TRP A 133 -4.23 -8.84 -13.17
N LEU A 134 -3.51 -8.78 -12.08
CA LEU A 134 -4.06 -8.81 -10.72
C LEU A 134 -3.44 -7.68 -9.90
N GLU A 135 -4.25 -6.74 -9.46
CA GLU A 135 -3.82 -5.68 -8.56
C GLU A 135 -3.44 -6.26 -7.20
N ILE A 136 -2.29 -5.86 -6.67
CA ILE A 136 -1.74 -6.37 -5.41
C ILE A 136 -1.47 -5.30 -4.37
N MET A 137 -1.16 -4.05 -4.78
CA MET A 137 -0.82 -2.98 -3.84
C MET A 137 -0.92 -1.59 -4.47
N GLY A 138 -1.06 -0.57 -3.60
CA GLY A 138 -0.79 0.82 -3.94
C GLY A 138 0.62 1.23 -3.51
N CYS A 139 1.22 2.18 -4.21
CA CYS A 139 2.53 2.73 -3.89
C CYS A 139 2.68 4.17 -4.40
N GLY A 140 3.73 4.85 -3.94
CA GLY A 140 4.09 6.18 -4.45
C GLY A 140 5.28 6.79 -3.74
N MET A 141 5.79 7.87 -4.31
CA MET A 141 6.82 8.68 -3.65
C MET A 141 6.16 9.47 -2.52
N VAL A 142 6.82 9.52 -1.38
CA VAL A 142 6.30 10.25 -0.20
C VAL A 142 6.17 11.73 -0.54
N ASP A 143 5.00 12.31 -0.31
CA ASP A 143 4.76 13.74 -0.54
C ASP A 143 5.72 14.58 0.31
N PRO A 144 6.42 15.57 -0.27
CA PRO A 144 7.30 16.48 0.47
C PRO A 144 6.65 17.15 1.69
N ASN A 145 5.35 17.39 1.65
CA ASN A 145 4.64 17.97 2.79
C ASN A 145 4.51 16.99 3.96
N VAL A 146 4.44 15.68 3.67
CA VAL A 146 4.48 14.64 4.71
C VAL A 146 5.84 14.62 5.40
N LEU A 147 6.93 14.74 4.64
CA LEU A 147 8.29 14.84 5.20
C LEU A 147 8.43 16.10 6.08
N LYS A 148 8.02 17.28 5.55
CA LYS A 148 8.06 18.56 6.29
C LYS A 148 7.27 18.49 7.61
N ALA A 149 6.08 17.91 7.59
CA ALA A 149 5.23 17.77 8.76
C ALA A 149 5.89 16.92 9.87
N ASN A 150 6.86 16.06 9.50
CA ASN A 150 7.63 15.23 10.41
C ASN A 150 9.06 15.75 10.66
N ASN A 151 9.34 17.02 10.34
CA ASN A 151 10.66 17.65 10.50
C ASN A 151 11.78 16.93 9.72
N ILE A 152 11.46 16.35 8.57
CA ILE A 152 12.41 15.76 7.63
C ILE A 152 12.55 16.71 6.45
N ASP A 153 13.78 17.12 6.13
CA ASP A 153 14.08 18.07 5.06
C ASP A 153 13.85 17.40 3.67
N PRO A 154 12.84 17.81 2.89
CA PRO A 154 12.57 17.22 1.58
C PRO A 154 13.53 17.66 0.47
N GLU A 155 14.38 18.67 0.71
CA GLU A 155 15.45 19.03 -0.22
C GLU A 155 16.63 18.05 -0.12
N LYS A 156 16.76 17.40 1.03
CA LYS A 156 17.81 16.42 1.29
C LYS A 156 17.33 14.98 1.13
N TYR A 157 16.13 14.69 1.61
CA TYR A 157 15.59 13.35 1.69
C TYR A 157 14.37 13.17 0.79
N SER A 158 14.30 12.01 0.20
CA SER A 158 13.14 11.53 -0.54
C SER A 158 12.81 10.10 -0.10
N GLY A 159 11.66 9.59 -0.49
CA GLY A 159 11.30 8.24 -0.10
C GLY A 159 10.09 7.73 -0.85
N PHE A 160 9.79 6.46 -0.65
CA PHE A 160 8.58 5.86 -1.16
C PHE A 160 7.84 5.06 -0.09
N ALA A 161 6.55 4.91 -0.28
CA ALA A 161 5.69 4.07 0.52
C ALA A 161 4.88 3.13 -0.37
N PHE A 162 4.48 2.01 0.19
CA PHE A 162 3.56 1.06 -0.42
C PHE A 162 2.64 0.44 0.61
N GLY A 163 1.49 -0.07 0.17
CA GLY A 163 0.53 -0.76 1.05
C GLY A 163 -0.18 -1.90 0.33
N MET A 164 -0.27 -3.06 1.00
CA MET A 164 -0.93 -4.25 0.47
C MET A 164 -1.79 -4.94 1.52
N GLY A 165 -2.90 -5.55 1.08
CA GLY A 165 -3.69 -6.45 1.91
C GLY A 165 -3.06 -7.85 1.97
N ILE A 166 -2.83 -8.37 3.18
CA ILE A 166 -2.18 -9.68 3.37
C ILE A 166 -3.05 -10.79 2.80
N GLU A 167 -4.36 -10.73 3.05
CA GLU A 167 -5.32 -11.72 2.55
C GLU A 167 -5.28 -11.79 1.03
N ARG A 168 -5.20 -10.64 0.34
CA ARG A 168 -5.10 -10.57 -1.11
C ARG A 168 -3.85 -11.26 -1.64
N ILE A 169 -2.71 -11.00 -1.02
CA ILE A 169 -1.44 -11.65 -1.39
C ILE A 169 -1.51 -13.17 -1.14
N ALA A 170 -2.03 -13.57 0.02
CA ALA A 170 -2.17 -14.99 0.40
C ALA A 170 -3.10 -15.74 -0.57
N MET A 171 -4.26 -15.16 -0.89
CA MET A 171 -5.21 -15.75 -1.85
C MET A 171 -4.55 -15.99 -3.21
N LEU A 172 -3.78 -15.01 -3.70
CA LEU A 172 -3.10 -15.14 -5.00
C LEU A 172 -1.93 -16.13 -4.95
N LYS A 173 -1.17 -16.13 -3.85
CA LYS A 173 -0.01 -17.03 -3.70
C LYS A 173 -0.42 -18.48 -3.56
N TYR A 174 -1.45 -18.76 -2.76
CA TYR A 174 -1.85 -20.12 -2.39
C TYR A 174 -3.08 -20.61 -3.16
N GLY A 175 -3.66 -19.79 -4.05
CA GLY A 175 -4.82 -20.17 -4.84
C GLY A 175 -6.10 -20.36 -4.00
N VAL A 176 -6.17 -19.70 -2.84
CA VAL A 176 -7.34 -19.76 -1.96
C VAL A 176 -8.49 -18.98 -2.58
N LYS A 177 -9.69 -19.54 -2.59
CA LYS A 177 -10.84 -18.92 -3.28
C LYS A 177 -11.76 -18.14 -2.36
N ASP A 178 -11.70 -18.40 -1.07
CA ASP A 178 -12.46 -17.73 0.01
C ASP A 178 -11.63 -17.63 1.29
#